data_97c1f0e8154f28b62983e1e5634adb6b
#
_entry.id   97c1f0e8154f28b62983e1e5634adb6b
#
_cell.length_a   1.000
_cell.length_b   1.000
_cell.length_c   1.000
_cell.angle_alpha   90.00
_cell.angle_beta   90.00
_cell.angle_gamma   90.00
#
_symmetry.space_group_name_H-M   'P 1'
#
loop_
_entity.id
_entity.type
_entity.pdbx_description
1 polymer ?
#
loop_
_entity_poly.entity_id
_entity_poly.type
_entity_poly.pdbx_seq_one_letter_code
_entity_poly.pdbx_strand_id
1 'polypeptide(L)'
;MKELVYLIYAAVFFYAAAVFFMIMKKNRGAYFSIAAGFIVYSAFIALRGWLSGFFTTYGIFEGVFFMPWVMGFIVIFLSAYSKDKEDALTAVIPLFCFSLFAAFYPKGIIPPTPNKLTIWADLFFITEPFGHACFYLGGWYAALSIVKKRKTADYHSLLVWGFVFFSISQVTGAVWAFLGWGSPFRWGARHFQSAVIWCYYAAYLHIRFLKGWTDLRKMLYAASGAVVVALCTFGSHLKEMGFPRIGG
;
A
#
# COMPACT_ATOMS: atom_id res chain seq x y z
N MET A 1 -19.05 -10.37 12.32
CA MET A 1 -17.61 -10.26 11.98
C MET A 1 -17.11 -11.40 11.11
N LYS A 2 -17.35 -12.67 11.48
CA LYS A 2 -16.92 -13.80 10.64
C LYS A 2 -17.48 -13.72 9.20
N GLU A 3 -18.68 -13.21 9.03
CA GLU A 3 -19.33 -13.04 7.73
C GLU A 3 -18.71 -11.95 6.85
N LEU A 4 -18.12 -10.91 7.44
CA LEU A 4 -17.45 -9.85 6.67
C LEU A 4 -16.21 -10.36 5.91
N VAL A 5 -15.60 -11.44 6.37
CA VAL A 5 -14.44 -12.05 5.71
C VAL A 5 -14.79 -12.53 4.31
N TYR A 6 -16.02 -12.94 4.07
CA TYR A 6 -16.47 -13.35 2.73
C TYR A 6 -16.40 -12.21 1.71
N LEU A 7 -16.54 -10.94 2.14
CA LEU A 7 -16.34 -9.79 1.25
C LEU A 7 -14.89 -9.66 0.80
N ILE A 8 -13.91 -9.96 1.67
CA ILE A 8 -12.50 -9.98 1.25
C ILE A 8 -12.28 -11.08 0.21
N TYR A 9 -12.81 -12.28 0.44
CA TYR A 9 -12.67 -13.40 -0.51
C TYR A 9 -13.34 -13.09 -1.85
N ALA A 10 -14.52 -12.45 -1.82
CA ALA A 10 -15.19 -12.00 -3.04
C ALA A 10 -14.37 -10.93 -3.78
N ALA A 11 -13.78 -9.96 -3.08
CA ALA A 11 -12.90 -8.98 -3.69
C ALA A 11 -11.64 -9.61 -4.29
N VAL A 12 -11.01 -10.56 -3.61
CA VAL A 12 -9.87 -11.34 -4.13
C VAL A 12 -10.25 -12.10 -5.39
N PHE A 13 -11.44 -12.70 -5.43
CA PHE A 13 -11.96 -13.37 -6.64
C PHE A 13 -12.08 -12.39 -7.81
N PHE A 14 -12.63 -11.19 -7.60
CA PHE A 14 -12.71 -10.17 -8.64
C PHE A 14 -11.34 -9.70 -9.11
N TYR A 15 -10.37 -9.52 -8.23
CA TYR A 15 -9.01 -9.15 -8.61
C TYR A 15 -8.29 -10.30 -9.35
N ALA A 16 -8.53 -11.55 -8.99
CA ALA A 16 -8.06 -12.70 -9.75
C ALA A 16 -8.66 -12.74 -11.16
N ALA A 17 -9.97 -12.49 -11.27
CA ALA A 17 -10.65 -12.36 -12.56
C ALA A 17 -10.08 -11.21 -13.40
N ALA A 18 -9.75 -10.08 -12.75
CA ALA A 18 -9.11 -8.95 -13.44
C ALA A 18 -7.74 -9.32 -14.01
N VAL A 19 -6.90 -10.06 -13.26
CA VAL A 19 -5.62 -10.59 -13.74
C VAL A 19 -5.86 -11.54 -14.92
N PHE A 20 -6.83 -12.44 -14.82
CA PHE A 20 -7.18 -13.35 -15.91
C PHE A 20 -7.61 -12.60 -17.18
N PHE A 21 -8.51 -11.63 -17.07
CA PHE A 21 -8.94 -10.82 -18.22
C PHE A 21 -7.80 -9.98 -18.82
N MET A 22 -6.90 -9.47 -17.99
CA MET A 22 -5.71 -8.76 -18.44
C MET A 22 -4.81 -9.69 -19.30
N ILE A 23 -4.54 -10.92 -18.84
CA ILE A 23 -3.75 -11.90 -19.58
C ILE A 23 -4.43 -12.26 -20.92
N MET A 24 -5.76 -12.38 -20.92
CA MET A 24 -6.58 -12.62 -22.11
C MET A 24 -6.73 -11.38 -23.02
N LYS A 25 -6.08 -10.26 -22.68
CA LYS A 25 -6.17 -8.97 -23.40
C LYS A 25 -7.61 -8.42 -23.51
N LYS A 26 -8.49 -8.81 -22.61
CA LYS A 26 -9.88 -8.33 -22.50
C LYS A 26 -9.96 -7.15 -21.53
N ASN A 27 -9.42 -5.99 -21.93
CA ASN A 27 -9.25 -4.83 -21.07
C ASN A 27 -10.58 -4.38 -20.39
N ARG A 28 -11.71 -4.38 -21.11
CA ARG A 28 -13.03 -4.02 -20.53
C ARG A 28 -13.40 -4.93 -19.36
N GLY A 29 -13.22 -6.24 -19.51
CA GLY A 29 -13.45 -7.20 -18.44
C GLY A 29 -12.55 -6.97 -17.24
N ALA A 30 -11.26 -6.68 -17.48
CA ALA A 30 -10.32 -6.36 -16.42
C ALA A 30 -10.73 -5.10 -15.63
N TYR A 31 -11.09 -4.00 -16.31
CA TYR A 31 -11.56 -2.78 -15.65
C TYR A 31 -12.83 -3.00 -14.83
N PHE A 32 -13.82 -3.70 -15.40
CA PHE A 32 -15.04 -4.04 -14.68
C PHE A 32 -14.73 -4.86 -13.42
N SER A 33 -13.88 -5.87 -13.52
CA SER A 33 -13.50 -6.71 -12.38
C SER A 33 -12.73 -5.93 -11.31
N ILE A 34 -11.82 -5.00 -11.70
CA ILE A 34 -11.14 -4.12 -10.74
C ILE A 34 -12.15 -3.24 -9.99
N ALA A 35 -13.08 -2.62 -10.72
CA ALA A 35 -14.10 -1.76 -10.13
C ALA A 35 -15.02 -2.54 -9.18
N ALA A 36 -15.50 -3.72 -9.60
CA ALA A 36 -16.32 -4.59 -8.77
C ALA A 36 -15.59 -5.03 -7.50
N GLY A 37 -14.33 -5.47 -7.63
CA GLY A 37 -13.50 -5.84 -6.49
C GLY A 37 -13.28 -4.67 -5.53
N PHE A 38 -13.05 -3.47 -6.04
CA PHE A 38 -12.90 -2.27 -5.22
C PHE A 38 -14.19 -1.90 -4.48
N ILE A 39 -15.35 -1.98 -5.13
CA ILE A 39 -16.66 -1.72 -4.49
C ILE A 39 -16.90 -2.72 -3.36
N VAL A 40 -16.66 -4.01 -3.60
CA VAL A 40 -16.83 -5.06 -2.59
C VAL A 40 -15.86 -4.85 -1.43
N TYR A 41 -14.61 -4.48 -1.72
CA TYR A 41 -13.63 -4.19 -0.68
C TYR A 41 -13.99 -2.93 0.13
N SER A 42 -14.54 -1.89 -0.55
CA SER A 42 -15.03 -0.67 0.11
C SER A 42 -16.21 -0.99 1.04
N ALA A 43 -17.12 -1.87 0.62
CA ALA A 43 -18.19 -2.35 1.47
C ALA A 43 -17.64 -3.07 2.72
N PHE A 44 -16.60 -3.89 2.57
CA PHE A 44 -15.92 -4.52 3.72
C PHE A 44 -15.37 -3.46 4.70
N ILE A 45 -14.62 -2.46 4.21
CA ILE A 45 -14.05 -1.40 5.06
C ILE A 45 -15.15 -0.61 5.76
N ALA A 46 -16.22 -0.22 5.02
CA ALA A 46 -17.33 0.55 5.56
C ALA A 46 -18.12 -0.22 6.64
N LEU A 47 -18.49 -1.48 6.36
CA LEU A 47 -19.22 -2.32 7.31
C LEU A 47 -18.37 -2.64 8.55
N ARG A 48 -17.07 -2.90 8.35
CA ARG A 48 -16.14 -3.09 9.45
C ARG A 48 -16.08 -1.84 10.33
N GLY A 49 -15.92 -0.66 9.72
CA GLY A 49 -15.88 0.61 10.43
C GLY A 49 -17.17 0.87 11.22
N TRP A 50 -18.32 0.60 10.60
CA TRP A 50 -19.62 0.73 11.23
C TRP A 50 -19.77 -0.19 12.46
N LEU A 51 -19.43 -1.48 12.33
CA LEU A 51 -19.56 -2.46 13.40
C LEU A 51 -18.54 -2.27 14.53
N SER A 52 -17.36 -1.72 14.21
CA SER A 52 -16.33 -1.47 15.22
C SER A 52 -16.44 -0.10 15.89
N GLY A 53 -17.22 0.81 15.31
CA GLY A 53 -17.34 2.20 15.78
C GLY A 53 -16.19 3.10 15.38
N PHE A 54 -15.26 2.62 14.52
CA PHE A 54 -14.15 3.42 13.99
C PHE A 54 -13.76 2.95 12.59
N PHE A 55 -13.53 3.91 11.68
CA PHE A 55 -13.20 3.61 10.27
C PHE A 55 -11.69 3.45 10.04
N THR A 56 -10.87 4.14 10.81
CA THR A 56 -9.43 4.12 10.66
C THR A 56 -8.85 2.79 11.14
N THR A 57 -7.86 2.28 10.44
CA THR A 57 -7.17 1.05 10.79
C THR A 57 -5.96 1.36 11.67
N TYR A 58 -6.10 1.16 12.98
CA TYR A 58 -5.10 1.56 13.97
C TYR A 58 -4.09 0.45 14.27
N GLY A 59 -3.18 0.22 13.39
CA GLY A 59 -2.05 -0.67 13.67
C GLY A 59 -1.63 -1.51 12.49
N ILE A 60 -0.49 -2.17 12.65
CA ILE A 60 0.14 -3.00 11.60
C ILE A 60 -0.80 -4.14 11.17
N PHE A 61 -1.50 -4.75 12.13
CA PHE A 61 -2.41 -5.85 11.84
C PHE A 61 -3.61 -5.42 11.00
N GLU A 62 -4.06 -4.19 11.13
CA GLU A 62 -5.19 -3.66 10.39
C GLU A 62 -4.77 -2.94 9.10
N GLY A 63 -3.55 -2.40 9.06
CA GLY A 63 -2.96 -1.79 7.87
C GLY A 63 -2.89 -2.76 6.69
N VAL A 64 -2.72 -4.06 6.94
CA VAL A 64 -2.75 -5.11 5.92
C VAL A 64 -4.08 -5.14 5.17
N PHE A 65 -5.21 -4.89 5.85
CA PHE A 65 -6.52 -4.84 5.20
C PHE A 65 -6.76 -3.51 4.48
N PHE A 66 -6.15 -2.44 4.94
CA PHE A 66 -6.33 -1.13 4.32
C PHE A 66 -5.51 -0.97 3.04
N MET A 67 -4.35 -1.64 2.95
CA MET A 67 -3.46 -1.56 1.80
C MET A 67 -4.13 -1.95 0.47
N PRO A 68 -4.85 -3.09 0.32
CA PRO A 68 -5.51 -3.42 -0.93
C PRO A 68 -6.58 -2.42 -1.34
N TRP A 69 -7.27 -1.81 -0.38
CA TRP A 69 -8.26 -0.77 -0.66
C TRP A 69 -7.59 0.47 -1.26
N VAL A 70 -6.52 0.96 -0.63
CA VAL A 70 -5.74 2.10 -1.14
C VAL A 70 -5.14 1.79 -2.52
N MET A 71 -4.55 0.60 -2.69
CA MET A 71 -4.01 0.19 -3.98
C MET A 71 -5.11 0.11 -5.05
N GLY A 72 -6.27 -0.44 -4.72
CA GLY A 72 -7.42 -0.50 -5.62
C GLY A 72 -7.88 0.88 -6.07
N PHE A 73 -7.95 1.84 -5.15
CA PHE A 73 -8.25 3.24 -5.46
C PHE A 73 -7.23 3.82 -6.46
N ILE A 74 -5.93 3.66 -6.18
CA ILE A 74 -4.86 4.18 -7.05
C ILE A 74 -4.90 3.49 -8.42
N VAL A 75 -5.10 2.17 -8.47
CA VAL A 75 -5.16 1.40 -9.73
C VAL A 75 -6.34 1.84 -10.60
N ILE A 76 -7.52 2.10 -10.01
CA ILE A 76 -8.68 2.64 -10.76
C ILE A 76 -8.33 4.02 -11.33
N PHE A 77 -7.74 4.90 -10.51
CA PHE A 77 -7.33 6.22 -10.95
C PHE A 77 -6.30 6.17 -12.09
N LEU A 78 -5.25 5.35 -11.94
CA LEU A 78 -4.24 5.14 -12.99
C LEU A 78 -4.87 4.58 -14.27
N SER A 79 -5.77 3.62 -14.15
CA SER A 79 -6.47 3.01 -15.29
C SER A 79 -7.35 4.01 -16.05
N ALA A 80 -7.92 5.00 -15.35
CA ALA A 80 -8.75 6.04 -15.95
C ALA A 80 -7.90 7.10 -16.67
N TYR A 81 -6.79 7.53 -16.06
CA TYR A 81 -6.03 8.71 -16.49
C TYR A 81 -4.71 8.40 -17.20
N SER A 82 -4.20 7.16 -17.15
CA SER A 82 -2.96 6.78 -17.82
C SER A 82 -3.11 6.85 -19.33
N LYS A 83 -2.07 7.38 -20.00
CA LYS A 83 -1.96 7.35 -21.47
C LYS A 83 -1.76 5.94 -22.00
N ASP A 84 -0.99 5.10 -21.30
CA ASP A 84 -0.78 3.69 -21.61
C ASP A 84 -1.65 2.83 -20.70
N LYS A 85 -2.83 2.50 -21.19
CA LYS A 85 -3.84 1.75 -20.42
C LYS A 85 -3.44 0.29 -20.20
N GLU A 86 -2.69 -0.31 -21.13
CA GLU A 86 -2.22 -1.69 -20.97
C GLU A 86 -1.20 -1.80 -19.83
N ASP A 87 -0.23 -0.90 -19.80
CA ASP A 87 0.75 -0.88 -18.72
C ASP A 87 0.08 -0.53 -17.38
N ALA A 88 -0.87 0.41 -17.37
CA ALA A 88 -1.62 0.75 -16.16
C ALA A 88 -2.37 -0.44 -15.56
N LEU A 89 -2.96 -1.30 -16.40
CA LEU A 89 -3.66 -2.51 -15.96
C LEU A 89 -2.73 -3.50 -15.25
N THR A 90 -1.44 -3.53 -15.54
CA THR A 90 -0.51 -4.48 -14.90
C THR A 90 -0.43 -4.28 -13.37
N ALA A 91 -0.81 -3.10 -12.87
CA ALA A 91 -0.88 -2.84 -11.43
C ALA A 91 -1.92 -3.71 -10.69
N VAL A 92 -2.81 -4.38 -11.42
CA VAL A 92 -3.72 -5.36 -10.81
C VAL A 92 -2.96 -6.55 -10.22
N ILE A 93 -1.75 -6.85 -10.69
CA ILE A 93 -0.93 -7.97 -10.17
C ILE A 93 -0.52 -7.70 -8.72
N PRO A 94 0.20 -6.60 -8.38
CA PRO A 94 0.49 -6.31 -6.98
C PRO A 94 -0.77 -6.09 -6.15
N LEU A 95 -1.84 -5.48 -6.68
CA LEU A 95 -3.13 -5.37 -6.01
C LEU A 95 -3.70 -6.74 -5.62
N PHE A 96 -3.71 -7.71 -6.54
CA PHE A 96 -4.15 -9.08 -6.28
C PHE A 96 -3.26 -9.76 -5.22
N CYS A 97 -1.94 -9.64 -5.32
CA CYS A 97 -1.01 -10.22 -4.33
C CYS A 97 -1.26 -9.68 -2.92
N PHE A 98 -1.42 -8.37 -2.75
CA PHE A 98 -1.72 -7.78 -1.45
C PHE A 98 -3.11 -8.15 -0.94
N SER A 99 -4.10 -8.26 -1.82
CA SER A 99 -5.45 -8.71 -1.46
C SER A 99 -5.46 -10.17 -1.02
N LEU A 100 -4.69 -11.02 -1.69
CA LEU A 100 -4.51 -12.42 -1.32
C LEU A 100 -3.81 -12.53 0.04
N PHE A 101 -2.75 -11.74 0.27
CA PHE A 101 -2.08 -11.66 1.55
C PHE A 101 -3.06 -11.24 2.67
N ALA A 102 -3.87 -10.20 2.45
CA ALA A 102 -4.90 -9.78 3.40
C ALA A 102 -5.95 -10.86 3.67
N ALA A 103 -6.29 -11.70 2.67
CA ALA A 103 -7.22 -12.81 2.83
C ALA A 103 -6.71 -13.91 3.77
N PHE A 104 -5.40 -14.15 3.79
CA PHE A 104 -4.76 -15.14 4.66
C PHE A 104 -4.34 -14.58 6.02
N TYR A 105 -4.44 -13.27 6.21
CA TYR A 105 -4.01 -12.62 7.43
C TYR A 105 -5.03 -12.77 8.57
N PRO A 106 -4.61 -12.81 9.86
CA PRO A 106 -5.52 -12.84 11.00
C PRO A 106 -6.46 -11.62 11.02
N LYS A 107 -7.75 -11.83 11.25
CA LYS A 107 -8.82 -10.85 11.07
C LYS A 107 -9.45 -10.42 12.40
N GLY A 108 -8.63 -10.13 13.39
CA GLY A 108 -9.10 -9.56 14.66
C GLY A 108 -9.36 -8.06 14.57
N ILE A 109 -10.37 -7.56 15.28
CA ILE A 109 -10.48 -6.13 15.58
C ILE A 109 -9.77 -5.88 16.89
N ILE A 110 -8.80 -4.98 16.87
CA ILE A 110 -8.16 -4.47 18.09
C ILE A 110 -8.71 -3.07 18.34
N PRO A 111 -9.52 -2.86 19.37
CA PRO A 111 -10.02 -1.53 19.69
C PRO A 111 -8.85 -0.54 19.88
N PRO A 112 -8.97 0.68 19.36
CA PRO A 112 -7.92 1.68 19.56
C PRO A 112 -7.82 2.04 21.03
N THR A 113 -6.59 2.22 21.51
CA THR A 113 -6.36 2.81 22.82
C THR A 113 -6.73 4.32 22.79
N PRO A 114 -7.08 4.96 23.93
CA PRO A 114 -7.44 6.38 23.96
C PRO A 114 -6.43 7.28 23.24
N ASN A 115 -5.14 6.99 23.34
CA ASN A 115 -4.09 7.75 22.67
C ASN A 115 -4.12 7.67 21.14
N LYS A 116 -4.86 6.72 20.58
CA LYS A 116 -5.04 6.57 19.13
C LYS A 116 -6.28 7.30 18.60
N LEU A 117 -7.17 7.75 19.47
CA LEU A 117 -8.40 8.48 19.11
C LEU A 117 -8.11 9.98 18.96
N THR A 118 -7.17 10.33 18.08
CA THR A 118 -6.79 11.70 17.79
C THR A 118 -6.71 11.89 16.29
N ILE A 119 -6.98 13.11 15.82
CA ILE A 119 -6.86 13.46 14.41
C ILE A 119 -5.45 13.19 13.85
N TRP A 120 -4.42 13.32 14.68
CA TRP A 120 -3.04 13.07 14.31
C TRP A 120 -2.77 11.58 14.05
N ALA A 121 -3.37 10.72 14.88
CA ALA A 121 -3.31 9.28 14.66
C ALA A 121 -4.08 8.88 13.40
N ASP A 122 -5.27 9.44 13.18
CA ASP A 122 -6.06 9.19 11.97
C ASP A 122 -5.29 9.58 10.70
N LEU A 123 -4.74 10.79 10.66
CA LEU A 123 -3.93 11.26 9.55
C LEU A 123 -2.71 10.36 9.30
N PHE A 124 -2.01 9.96 10.37
CA PHE A 124 -0.89 9.04 10.27
C PHE A 124 -1.31 7.70 9.64
N PHE A 125 -2.32 7.04 10.21
CA PHE A 125 -2.76 5.71 9.77
C PHE A 125 -3.46 5.70 8.41
N ILE A 126 -3.95 6.84 7.90
CA ILE A 126 -4.48 6.98 6.55
C ILE A 126 -3.35 7.25 5.55
N THR A 127 -2.49 8.22 5.83
CA THR A 127 -1.48 8.67 4.85
C THR A 127 -0.31 7.70 4.68
N GLU A 128 0.07 6.95 5.72
CA GLU A 128 1.13 5.94 5.65
C GLU A 128 0.82 4.85 4.60
N PRO A 129 -0.36 4.19 4.58
CA PRO A 129 -0.72 3.23 3.54
C PRO A 129 -0.77 3.83 2.13
N PHE A 130 -1.20 5.09 1.97
CA PHE A 130 -1.13 5.76 0.68
C PHE A 130 0.31 5.93 0.19
N GLY A 131 1.22 6.32 1.07
CA GLY A 131 2.65 6.38 0.78
C GLY A 131 3.20 5.02 0.35
N HIS A 132 2.95 3.98 1.14
CA HIS A 132 3.40 2.63 0.85
C HIS A 132 2.80 2.07 -0.45
N ALA A 133 1.52 2.25 -0.71
CA ALA A 133 0.87 1.81 -1.94
C ALA A 133 1.51 2.47 -3.18
N CYS A 134 1.78 3.77 -3.12
CA CYS A 134 2.48 4.48 -4.18
C CYS A 134 3.91 3.94 -4.38
N PHE A 135 4.63 3.60 -3.30
CA PHE A 135 5.97 3.01 -3.38
C PHE A 135 5.94 1.62 -4.01
N TYR A 136 5.00 0.76 -3.64
CA TYR A 136 4.86 -0.56 -4.25
C TYR A 136 4.49 -0.49 -5.73
N LEU A 137 3.52 0.34 -6.09
CA LEU A 137 3.10 0.52 -7.48
C LEU A 137 4.18 1.20 -8.32
N GLY A 138 4.87 2.21 -7.77
CA GLY A 138 6.00 2.86 -8.42
C GLY A 138 7.16 1.89 -8.65
N GLY A 139 7.50 1.08 -7.63
CA GLY A 139 8.50 0.01 -7.75
C GLY A 139 8.12 -1.04 -8.79
N TRP A 140 6.85 -1.45 -8.85
CA TRP A 140 6.31 -2.35 -9.86
C TRP A 140 6.52 -1.81 -11.29
N TYR A 141 6.11 -0.55 -11.54
CA TYR A 141 6.29 0.04 -12.87
C TYR A 141 7.76 0.30 -13.22
N ALA A 142 8.61 0.59 -12.25
CA ALA A 142 10.05 0.67 -12.48
C ALA A 142 10.62 -0.68 -12.90
N ALA A 143 10.26 -1.77 -12.23
CA ALA A 143 10.64 -3.14 -12.59
C ALA A 143 10.11 -3.52 -13.97
N LEU A 144 8.84 -3.21 -14.26
CA LEU A 144 8.24 -3.45 -15.57
C LEU A 144 8.96 -2.69 -16.70
N SER A 145 9.41 -1.46 -16.42
CA SER A 145 10.18 -0.65 -17.39
C SER A 145 11.53 -1.28 -17.70
N ILE A 146 12.18 -1.91 -16.71
CA ILE A 146 13.43 -2.66 -16.92
C ILE A 146 13.18 -3.87 -17.83
N VAL A 147 12.15 -4.67 -17.51
CA VAL A 147 11.83 -5.88 -18.27
C VAL A 147 11.43 -5.55 -19.73
N LYS A 148 10.58 -4.54 -19.92
CA LYS A 148 10.13 -4.12 -21.26
C LYS A 148 11.15 -3.29 -22.02
N LYS A 149 12.27 -2.91 -21.42
CA LYS A 149 13.31 -2.03 -22.00
C LYS A 149 12.74 -0.72 -22.56
N ARG A 150 11.63 -0.24 -22.01
CA ARG A 150 10.98 1.04 -22.37
C ARG A 150 10.34 1.66 -21.14
N LYS A 151 10.20 2.96 -21.14
CA LYS A 151 9.42 3.62 -20.07
C LYS A 151 7.96 3.14 -20.16
N THR A 152 7.49 2.57 -19.06
CA THR A 152 6.08 2.24 -18.86
C THR A 152 5.36 3.42 -18.21
N ALA A 153 4.26 3.17 -17.48
CA ALA A 153 3.57 4.21 -16.72
C ALA A 153 4.54 5.05 -15.87
N ASP A 154 4.15 6.27 -15.56
CA ASP A 154 5.02 7.23 -14.85
C ASP A 154 5.26 6.81 -13.39
N TYR A 155 6.18 5.85 -13.21
CA TYR A 155 6.59 5.38 -11.88
C TYR A 155 7.18 6.47 -11.01
N HIS A 156 7.75 7.52 -11.64
CA HIS A 156 8.34 8.62 -10.88
C HIS A 156 7.28 9.43 -10.16
N SER A 157 6.21 9.83 -10.84
CA SER A 157 5.11 10.57 -10.20
C SER A 157 4.53 9.80 -9.03
N LEU A 158 4.38 8.46 -9.16
CA LEU A 158 3.95 7.62 -8.04
C LEU A 158 4.91 7.69 -6.86
N LEU A 159 6.22 7.59 -7.10
CA LEU A 159 7.22 7.67 -6.02
C LEU A 159 7.27 9.06 -5.37
N VAL A 160 7.05 10.13 -6.14
CA VAL A 160 6.93 11.49 -5.59
C VAL A 160 5.69 11.60 -4.69
N TRP A 161 4.52 11.17 -5.16
CA TRP A 161 3.32 11.17 -4.33
C TRP A 161 3.46 10.25 -3.12
N GLY A 162 4.09 9.10 -3.28
CA GLY A 162 4.44 8.21 -2.18
C GLY A 162 5.26 8.91 -1.12
N PHE A 163 6.29 9.64 -1.53
CA PHE A 163 7.14 10.41 -0.62
C PHE A 163 6.37 11.55 0.07
N VAL A 164 5.48 12.24 -0.63
CA VAL A 164 4.62 13.29 -0.05
C VAL A 164 3.71 12.70 1.02
N PHE A 165 2.93 11.66 0.70
CA PHE A 165 2.02 11.03 1.67
C PHE A 165 2.78 10.44 2.86
N PHE A 166 3.90 9.79 2.60
CA PHE A 166 4.72 9.22 3.65
C PHE A 166 5.34 10.30 4.55
N SER A 167 5.78 11.45 3.99
CA SER A 167 6.27 12.58 4.78
C SER A 167 5.19 13.19 5.65
N ILE A 168 3.96 13.33 5.12
CA ILE A 168 2.80 13.79 5.91
C ILE A 168 2.57 12.81 7.07
N SER A 169 2.62 11.50 6.82
CA SER A 169 2.44 10.50 7.88
C SER A 169 3.54 10.61 8.95
N GLN A 170 4.80 10.83 8.57
CA GLN A 170 5.87 10.97 9.56
C GLN A 170 5.70 12.21 10.44
N VAL A 171 5.28 13.34 9.86
CA VAL A 171 5.01 14.58 10.62
C VAL A 171 3.83 14.38 11.56
N THR A 172 2.71 13.87 11.06
CA THR A 172 1.51 13.63 11.89
C THR A 172 1.76 12.56 12.95
N GLY A 173 2.54 11.52 12.63
CA GLY A 173 2.99 10.50 13.57
C GLY A 173 3.90 11.04 14.65
N ALA A 174 4.79 11.99 14.34
CA ALA A 174 5.64 12.66 15.32
C ALA A 174 4.82 13.51 16.31
N VAL A 175 3.83 14.27 15.81
CA VAL A 175 2.91 15.02 16.67
C VAL A 175 2.10 14.08 17.56
N TRP A 176 1.55 13.01 16.98
CA TRP A 176 0.84 11.99 17.74
C TRP A 176 1.72 11.34 18.83
N ALA A 177 2.96 10.98 18.49
CA ALA A 177 3.91 10.41 19.43
C ALA A 177 4.25 11.39 20.57
N PHE A 178 4.42 12.68 20.26
CA PHE A 178 4.66 13.72 21.27
C PHE A 178 3.49 13.86 22.23
N LEU A 179 2.26 13.93 21.71
CA LEU A 179 1.04 14.03 22.54
C LEU A 179 0.80 12.78 23.39
N GLY A 180 1.10 11.60 22.83
CA GLY A 180 0.85 10.32 23.50
C GLY A 180 1.93 9.91 24.51
N TRP A 181 3.18 10.26 24.27
CA TRP A 181 4.34 9.77 25.05
C TRP A 181 5.37 10.85 25.42
N GLY A 182 5.09 12.11 25.10
CA GLY A 182 5.97 13.23 25.44
C GLY A 182 7.25 13.32 24.59
N SER A 183 7.38 12.51 23.54
CA SER A 183 8.53 12.54 22.63
C SER A 183 8.10 12.30 21.18
N PRO A 184 8.48 13.17 20.24
CA PRO A 184 8.13 13.01 18.81
C PRO A 184 8.86 11.86 18.16
N PHE A 185 9.98 11.41 18.71
CA PHE A 185 10.79 10.32 18.21
C PHE A 185 11.26 9.42 19.36
N ARG A 186 11.14 8.12 19.16
CA ARG A 186 11.65 7.10 20.07
C ARG A 186 12.55 6.15 19.33
N TRP A 187 13.68 5.75 19.92
CA TRP A 187 14.63 4.78 19.34
C TRP A 187 14.05 3.35 19.32
N GLY A 188 12.84 3.20 18.78
CA GLY A 188 12.19 1.91 18.60
C GLY A 188 12.27 1.46 17.15
N ALA A 189 12.12 0.16 16.92
CA ALA A 189 12.21 -0.44 15.58
C ALA A 189 11.32 0.27 14.55
N ARG A 190 10.09 0.64 14.93
CA ARG A 190 9.15 1.31 14.03
C ARG A 190 9.64 2.66 13.52
N HIS A 191 10.12 3.54 14.43
CA HIS A 191 10.63 4.85 14.03
C HIS A 191 11.88 4.74 13.17
N PHE A 192 12.78 3.80 13.51
CA PHE A 192 13.96 3.54 12.72
C PHE A 192 13.61 3.06 11.31
N GLN A 193 12.68 2.12 11.18
CA GLN A 193 12.21 1.61 9.89
C GLN A 193 11.57 2.69 9.03
N SER A 194 10.73 3.55 9.63
CA SER A 194 10.16 4.70 8.93
C SER A 194 11.23 5.68 8.46
N ALA A 195 12.25 5.94 9.29
CA ALA A 195 13.38 6.79 8.91
C ALA A 195 14.18 6.19 7.73
N VAL A 196 14.40 4.87 7.72
CA VAL A 196 15.06 4.17 6.60
C VAL A 196 14.29 4.35 5.31
N ILE A 197 12.96 4.13 5.32
CA ILE A 197 12.10 4.33 4.14
C ILE A 197 12.19 5.78 3.66
N TRP A 198 12.05 6.74 4.57
CA TRP A 198 12.09 8.16 4.25
C TRP A 198 13.43 8.57 3.62
N CYS A 199 14.55 8.20 4.23
CA CYS A 199 15.88 8.47 3.70
C CYS A 199 16.13 7.80 2.35
N TYR A 200 15.63 6.58 2.16
CA TYR A 200 15.74 5.86 0.90
C TYR A 200 15.08 6.64 -0.25
N TYR A 201 13.83 7.08 -0.07
CA TYR A 201 13.13 7.82 -1.12
C TYR A 201 13.58 9.27 -1.24
N ALA A 202 14.04 9.91 -0.16
CA ALA A 202 14.74 11.18 -0.25
C ALA A 202 16.00 11.06 -1.13
N ALA A 203 16.81 10.02 -0.93
CA ALA A 203 17.96 9.73 -1.78
C ALA A 203 17.55 9.48 -3.23
N TYR A 204 16.46 8.70 -3.48
CA TYR A 204 15.92 8.50 -4.83
C TYR A 204 15.61 9.83 -5.54
N LEU A 205 14.99 10.76 -4.86
CA LEU A 205 14.65 12.07 -5.45
C LEU A 205 15.92 12.86 -5.83
N HIS A 206 16.97 12.80 -5.00
CA HIS A 206 18.25 13.46 -5.27
C HIS A 206 19.05 12.79 -6.41
N ILE A 207 19.07 11.45 -6.45
CA ILE A 207 19.74 10.66 -7.50
C ILE A 207 19.26 11.06 -8.90
N ARG A 208 18.02 11.50 -9.05
CA ARG A 208 17.50 11.95 -10.35
C ARG A 208 18.25 13.14 -10.93
N PHE A 209 18.82 13.99 -10.10
CA PHE A 209 19.58 15.17 -10.53
C PHE A 209 21.06 14.85 -10.81
N LEU A 210 21.53 13.66 -10.46
CA LEU A 210 22.93 13.27 -10.65
C LEU A 210 23.17 12.87 -12.11
N LYS A 211 24.06 13.62 -12.80
CA LYS A 211 24.42 13.39 -14.21
C LYS A 211 25.08 12.03 -14.46
N GLY A 212 25.78 11.46 -13.46
CA GLY A 212 26.47 10.17 -13.58
C GLY A 212 25.59 8.92 -13.46
N TRP A 213 24.29 9.08 -13.16
CA TRP A 213 23.36 7.98 -13.01
C TRP A 213 22.59 7.68 -14.30
N THR A 214 22.80 6.47 -14.82
CA THR A 214 22.06 6.00 -16.01
C THR A 214 20.59 5.75 -15.66
N ASP A 215 19.72 5.79 -16.66
CA ASP A 215 18.28 5.53 -16.44
C ASP A 215 18.04 4.12 -15.88
N LEU A 216 18.82 3.12 -16.29
CA LEU A 216 18.73 1.77 -15.73
C LEU A 216 19.04 1.75 -14.22
N ARG A 217 20.09 2.45 -13.78
CA ARG A 217 20.42 2.54 -12.35
C ARG A 217 19.31 3.22 -11.55
N LYS A 218 18.70 4.28 -12.11
CA LYS A 218 17.53 4.97 -11.49
C LYS A 218 16.32 4.05 -11.38
N MET A 219 16.03 3.26 -12.43
CA MET A 219 14.94 2.28 -12.41
C MET A 219 15.20 1.14 -11.42
N LEU A 220 16.43 0.62 -11.36
CA LEU A 220 16.81 -0.41 -10.39
C LEU A 220 16.66 0.10 -8.94
N TYR A 221 17.11 1.33 -8.67
CA TYR A 221 16.94 1.96 -7.36
C TYR A 221 15.45 2.13 -7.02
N ALA A 222 14.64 2.59 -7.96
CA ALA A 222 13.19 2.74 -7.78
C ALA A 222 12.50 1.39 -7.50
N ALA A 223 12.86 0.35 -8.24
CA ALA A 223 12.29 -0.99 -8.07
C ALA A 223 12.68 -1.63 -6.72
N SER A 224 13.96 -1.51 -6.30
CA SER A 224 14.41 -2.04 -5.01
C SER A 224 13.78 -1.32 -3.81
N GLY A 225 13.28 -0.10 -3.98
CA GLY A 225 12.54 0.63 -2.95
C GLY A 225 11.29 -0.11 -2.44
N ALA A 226 10.58 -0.81 -3.32
CA ALA A 226 9.45 -1.65 -2.91
C ALA A 226 9.88 -2.78 -1.96
N VAL A 227 11.06 -3.38 -2.19
CA VAL A 227 11.65 -4.40 -1.31
C VAL A 227 12.05 -3.79 0.03
N VAL A 228 12.66 -2.60 0.02
CA VAL A 228 13.02 -1.88 1.26
C VAL A 228 11.77 -1.60 2.10
N VAL A 229 10.69 -1.10 1.49
CA VAL A 229 9.40 -0.89 2.19
C VAL A 229 8.89 -2.21 2.77
N ALA A 230 8.89 -3.30 2.00
CA ALA A 230 8.40 -4.60 2.47
C ALA A 230 9.23 -5.11 3.67
N LEU A 231 10.56 -5.03 3.60
CA LEU A 231 11.44 -5.46 4.69
C LEU A 231 11.24 -4.60 5.94
N CYS A 232 11.12 -3.28 5.79
CA CYS A 232 10.89 -2.37 6.91
C CYS A 232 9.48 -2.56 7.52
N THR A 233 8.46 -2.80 6.70
CA THR A 233 7.07 -2.91 7.19
C THR A 233 6.80 -4.28 7.81
N PHE A 234 7.29 -5.36 7.21
CA PHE A 234 6.95 -6.73 7.62
C PHE A 234 8.09 -7.47 8.32
N GLY A 235 9.36 -7.10 8.05
CA GLY A 235 10.52 -7.87 8.49
C GLY A 235 10.65 -8.06 10.00
N SER A 236 10.33 -7.04 10.81
CA SER A 236 10.38 -7.11 12.28
C SER A 236 9.15 -7.77 12.90
N HIS A 237 8.05 -7.88 12.16
CA HIS A 237 6.76 -8.34 12.68
C HIS A 237 6.41 -9.75 12.27
N LEU A 238 7.23 -10.42 11.45
CA LEU A 238 6.98 -11.80 11.00
C LEU A 238 6.77 -12.78 12.17
N LYS A 239 7.47 -12.59 13.28
CA LYS A 239 7.29 -13.42 14.50
C LYS A 239 5.97 -13.11 15.22
N GLU A 240 5.55 -11.84 15.22
CA GLU A 240 4.32 -11.39 15.88
C GLU A 240 3.08 -11.74 15.07
N MET A 241 3.23 -11.90 13.77
CA MET A 241 2.15 -12.19 12.85
C MET A 241 1.52 -13.57 13.05
N GLY A 242 2.22 -14.53 13.68
CA GLY A 242 1.70 -15.88 13.95
C GLY A 242 1.20 -16.58 12.69
N PHE A 243 1.91 -16.44 11.58
CA PHE A 243 1.55 -16.97 10.26
C PHE A 243 1.72 -18.50 10.19
N PRO A 244 0.84 -19.23 9.50
CA PRO A 244 -0.49 -18.86 9.00
C PRO A 244 -1.59 -19.25 9.98
N ARG A 245 -2.45 -18.34 10.38
CA ARG A 245 -3.71 -18.70 11.06
C ARG A 245 -4.83 -18.72 10.02
N ILE A 246 -5.07 -19.90 9.44
CA ILE A 246 -6.23 -20.16 8.63
C ILE A 246 -7.40 -20.39 9.60
N GLY A 247 -8.38 -19.50 9.57
CA GLY A 247 -9.61 -19.65 10.35
C GLY A 247 -9.49 -19.31 11.84
N GLY A 248 -9.21 -18.06 12.17
CA GLY A 248 -9.35 -17.52 13.53
C GLY A 248 -10.71 -16.85 13.70
#